data_2b5d8d89ba67fe6c9c7951e35fcd1d67
#
_entry.id   2b5d8d89ba67fe6c9c7951e35fcd1d67
#
_cell.length_a   1.000
_cell.length_b   1.000
_cell.length_c   1.000
_cell.angle_alpha   90.00
_cell.angle_beta   90.00
_cell.angle_gamma   90.00
#
_symmetry.space_group_name_H-M   'P 1'
#
loop_
_entity.id
_entity.type
_entity.pdbx_description
1 polymer ?
#
loop_
_entity_poly.entity_id
_entity_poly.type
_entity_poly.pdbx_seq_one_letter_code
_entity_poly.pdbx_strand_id
1 'polypeptide(L)'
;MAFNSYIDMLVWPMIAAGDCINTFSQAAAAWGRIRTIFEEKPDIVDMVPPENVIENDGMAGRNTDNLAEGIYDKIQIHGDIQLSHLSFTYPDGTKPVLSDVSIHVKQGEMLGILGRTGSGKSSLADLLLRVYDCENGMILLDGRPITDYPLAVLHRDISYVPQENFLFSDTLEENIAFGLEDRIADNPAILDAVKQAAKDACIHDNIMGFPDEYKTMVGERGVTLSGGQKQRSSIARALLKDSAILILDDSLSAVDTDTEEQILENLMETRQGKTTIVIAHRISTLQKADHVAVLSDGKLTEYGTPEELLELGGFYADISHKQQLESELGS
;
A
#
# COMPACT_ATOMS: atom_id res chain seq x y z
N MET A 1 -31.15 -70.43 -11.99
CA MET A 1 -29.83 -69.99 -11.49
C MET A 1 -29.15 -69.02 -12.41
N ALA A 2 -28.97 -69.29 -13.70
CA ALA A 2 -28.26 -68.35 -14.60
C ALA A 2 -28.89 -66.97 -14.74
N PHE A 3 -30.23 -66.81 -14.72
CA PHE A 3 -30.94 -65.55 -14.81
C PHE A 3 -30.60 -64.57 -13.63
N ASN A 4 -30.59 -65.08 -12.39
CA ASN A 4 -30.25 -64.29 -11.25
C ASN A 4 -28.78 -63.83 -11.26
N SER A 5 -27.87 -64.66 -11.75
CA SER A 5 -26.46 -64.32 -11.90
C SER A 5 -26.23 -63.17 -12.91
N TYR A 6 -27.03 -63.09 -14.01
CA TYR A 6 -26.95 -61.96 -14.95
C TYR A 6 -27.52 -60.67 -14.35
N ILE A 7 -28.57 -60.74 -13.52
CA ILE A 7 -29.10 -59.58 -12.83
C ILE A 7 -28.03 -59.00 -11.85
N ASP A 8 -27.42 -59.91 -11.06
CA ASP A 8 -26.35 -59.47 -10.13
C ASP A 8 -25.16 -58.85 -10.85
N MET A 9 -24.81 -59.34 -12.03
CA MET A 9 -23.76 -58.73 -12.88
C MET A 9 -24.10 -57.33 -13.40
N LEU A 10 -25.39 -56.96 -13.56
CA LEU A 10 -25.84 -55.66 -14.04
C LEU A 10 -25.93 -54.64 -12.94
N VAL A 11 -26.06 -55.06 -11.66
CA VAL A 11 -26.19 -54.10 -10.53
C VAL A 11 -24.98 -53.18 -10.40
N TRP A 12 -23.76 -53.74 -10.52
CA TRP A 12 -22.52 -52.98 -10.37
C TRP A 12 -22.33 -51.90 -11.48
N PRO A 13 -22.47 -52.22 -12.77
CA PRO A 13 -22.41 -51.23 -13.83
C PRO A 13 -23.46 -50.12 -13.70
N MET A 14 -24.69 -50.46 -13.22
CA MET A 14 -25.72 -49.43 -13.00
C MET A 14 -25.39 -48.47 -11.85
N ILE A 15 -24.86 -49.01 -10.75
CA ILE A 15 -24.37 -48.16 -9.63
C ILE A 15 -23.23 -47.27 -10.14
N ALA A 16 -22.23 -47.83 -10.82
CA ALA A 16 -21.11 -47.08 -11.36
C ALA A 16 -21.57 -45.99 -12.36
N ALA A 17 -22.55 -46.26 -13.18
CA ALA A 17 -23.13 -45.25 -14.08
C ALA A 17 -23.82 -44.10 -13.29
N GLY A 18 -24.54 -44.44 -12.21
CA GLY A 18 -25.15 -43.45 -11.31
C GLY A 18 -24.10 -42.57 -10.63
N ASP A 19 -23.04 -43.18 -10.12
CA ASP A 19 -21.93 -42.46 -9.51
C ASP A 19 -21.18 -41.55 -10.52
N CYS A 20 -20.97 -42.04 -11.74
CA CYS A 20 -20.38 -41.21 -12.80
C CYS A 20 -21.24 -39.97 -13.13
N ILE A 21 -22.55 -40.14 -13.26
CA ILE A 21 -23.48 -39.04 -13.55
C ILE A 21 -23.46 -38.04 -12.39
N ASN A 22 -23.46 -38.51 -11.14
CA ASN A 22 -23.42 -37.66 -9.97
C ASN A 22 -22.10 -36.87 -9.89
N THR A 23 -20.96 -37.55 -10.07
CA THR A 23 -19.62 -36.93 -10.11
C THR A 23 -19.53 -35.93 -11.25
N PHE A 24 -20.03 -36.24 -12.45
CA PHE A 24 -20.03 -35.27 -13.55
C PHE A 24 -20.89 -34.03 -13.26
N SER A 25 -22.07 -34.24 -12.65
CA SER A 25 -22.94 -33.10 -12.25
C SER A 25 -22.28 -32.20 -11.21
N GLN A 26 -21.61 -32.79 -10.21
CA GLN A 26 -20.83 -32.03 -9.22
C GLN A 26 -19.66 -31.29 -9.87
N ALA A 27 -18.93 -31.94 -10.75
CA ALA A 27 -17.82 -31.32 -11.50
C ALA A 27 -18.29 -30.15 -12.37
N ALA A 28 -19.42 -30.32 -13.09
CA ALA A 28 -20.01 -29.27 -13.93
C ALA A 28 -20.46 -28.06 -13.09
N ALA A 29 -21.06 -28.29 -11.90
CA ALA A 29 -21.45 -27.24 -11.00
C ALA A 29 -20.22 -26.51 -10.39
N ALA A 30 -19.16 -27.23 -10.03
CA ALA A 30 -17.91 -26.67 -9.56
C ALA A 30 -17.22 -25.85 -10.66
N TRP A 31 -17.17 -26.37 -11.89
CA TRP A 31 -16.64 -25.67 -13.04
C TRP A 31 -17.38 -24.34 -13.30
N GLY A 32 -18.72 -24.35 -13.22
CA GLY A 32 -19.52 -23.14 -13.39
C GLY A 32 -19.10 -22.03 -12.39
N ARG A 33 -18.85 -22.38 -11.13
CA ARG A 33 -18.37 -21.42 -10.12
C ARG A 33 -16.96 -20.91 -10.39
N ILE A 34 -16.05 -21.80 -10.78
CA ILE A 34 -14.67 -21.44 -11.13
C ILE A 34 -14.67 -20.54 -12.37
N ARG A 35 -15.45 -20.87 -13.37
CA ARG A 35 -15.57 -20.10 -14.61
C ARG A 35 -16.01 -18.65 -14.36
N THR A 36 -16.93 -18.41 -13.44
CA THR A 36 -17.37 -17.05 -13.08
C THR A 36 -16.20 -16.21 -12.60
N ILE A 37 -15.27 -16.80 -11.80
CA ILE A 37 -14.08 -16.09 -11.32
C ILE A 37 -13.09 -15.80 -12.45
N PHE A 38 -12.89 -16.76 -13.37
CA PHE A 38 -11.98 -16.59 -14.51
C PHE A 38 -12.51 -15.63 -15.58
N GLU A 39 -13.84 -15.46 -15.67
CA GLU A 39 -14.47 -14.54 -16.62
C GLU A 39 -14.57 -13.11 -16.08
N GLU A 40 -14.32 -12.91 -14.77
CA GLU A 40 -14.28 -11.59 -14.17
C GLU A 40 -13.11 -10.80 -14.77
N LYS A 41 -13.41 -9.62 -15.26
CA LYS A 41 -12.38 -8.72 -15.82
C LYS A 41 -11.90 -7.79 -14.73
N PRO A 42 -10.58 -7.60 -14.57
CA PRO A 42 -10.06 -6.62 -13.63
C PRO A 42 -10.53 -5.21 -14.03
N ASP A 43 -10.98 -4.43 -13.07
CA ASP A 43 -11.38 -3.04 -13.27
C ASP A 43 -10.18 -2.17 -13.63
N ILE A 44 -9.01 -2.50 -13.08
CA ILE A 44 -7.75 -1.81 -13.36
C ILE A 44 -6.92 -2.69 -14.29
N VAL A 45 -6.62 -2.14 -15.46
CA VAL A 45 -5.83 -2.81 -16.49
C VAL A 45 -4.49 -2.10 -16.61
N ASP A 46 -3.41 -2.87 -16.59
CA ASP A 46 -2.07 -2.34 -16.79
C ASP A 46 -1.87 -1.87 -18.23
N MET A 47 -1.03 -0.86 -18.42
CA MET A 47 -0.63 -0.46 -19.76
C MET A 47 0.17 -1.59 -20.40
N VAL A 48 -0.35 -2.14 -21.49
CA VAL A 48 0.42 -3.01 -22.37
C VAL A 48 1.41 -2.11 -23.13
N PRO A 49 2.72 -2.40 -23.12
CA PRO A 49 3.67 -1.66 -23.95
C PRO A 49 3.18 -1.62 -25.40
N PRO A 50 3.21 -0.46 -26.09
CA PRO A 50 2.74 -0.38 -27.45
C PRO A 50 3.47 -1.41 -28.32
N GLU A 51 2.72 -2.20 -29.09
CA GLU A 51 3.23 -3.28 -29.96
C GLU A 51 4.43 -2.86 -30.83
N ASN A 52 4.55 -1.57 -31.17
CA ASN A 52 5.63 -0.98 -31.94
C ASN A 52 7.01 -0.99 -31.26
N VAL A 53 7.08 -1.24 -29.95
CA VAL A 53 8.35 -1.38 -29.20
C VAL A 53 8.85 -2.82 -29.30
N ILE A 54 7.96 -3.77 -29.54
CA ILE A 54 8.25 -5.23 -29.65
C ILE A 54 8.78 -5.58 -31.05
N GLU A 55 8.34 -4.88 -32.10
CA GLU A 55 8.70 -5.21 -33.49
C GLU A 55 10.12 -4.82 -33.92
N ASN A 56 10.77 -3.88 -33.22
CA ASN A 56 12.09 -3.38 -33.66
C ASN A 56 13.30 -4.21 -33.22
N ASP A 57 13.14 -5.22 -32.37
CA ASP A 57 14.31 -5.98 -31.82
C ASP A 57 14.48 -7.38 -32.42
N GLY A 58 13.73 -7.76 -33.47
CA GLY A 58 14.03 -8.96 -34.29
C GLY A 58 14.05 -10.30 -33.55
N MET A 59 13.50 -10.42 -32.33
CA MET A 59 13.51 -11.59 -31.48
C MET A 59 12.11 -12.15 -31.24
N ALA A 60 11.51 -12.72 -32.27
CA ALA A 60 10.33 -13.56 -32.11
C ALA A 60 10.71 -14.80 -31.27
N GLY A 61 10.29 -14.82 -29.99
CA GLY A 61 10.44 -16.02 -29.13
C GLY A 61 11.01 -15.81 -27.73
N ARG A 62 11.25 -14.57 -27.27
CA ARG A 62 11.57 -14.30 -25.85
C ARG A 62 10.31 -13.98 -25.08
N ASN A 63 10.23 -14.47 -23.82
CA ASN A 63 9.16 -14.15 -22.89
C ASN A 63 8.88 -12.65 -22.93
N THR A 64 7.63 -12.29 -23.21
CA THR A 64 7.14 -10.90 -23.21
C THR A 64 7.37 -10.19 -21.86
N ASP A 65 7.47 -10.95 -20.78
CA ASP A 65 7.73 -10.45 -19.42
C ASP A 65 9.11 -9.78 -19.30
N ASN A 66 10.17 -10.39 -19.82
CA ASN A 66 11.54 -9.85 -19.75
C ASN A 66 11.75 -8.60 -20.64
N LEU A 67 10.94 -8.41 -21.68
CA LEU A 67 10.98 -7.20 -22.52
C LEU A 67 10.25 -6.03 -21.86
N ALA A 68 9.17 -6.33 -21.16
CA ALA A 68 8.42 -5.34 -20.39
C ALA A 68 9.27 -4.80 -19.22
N GLU A 69 9.99 -5.66 -18.48
CA GLU A 69 10.91 -5.28 -17.40
C GLU A 69 11.96 -4.28 -17.88
N GLY A 70 12.67 -4.53 -18.96
CA GLY A 70 13.71 -3.62 -19.48
C GLY A 70 13.18 -2.26 -19.98
N ILE A 71 11.87 -2.14 -20.26
CA ILE A 71 11.21 -0.87 -20.60
C ILE A 71 10.80 -0.13 -19.33
N TYR A 72 10.28 -0.84 -18.34
CA TYR A 72 9.83 -0.27 -17.07
C TYR A 72 10.99 0.30 -16.25
N ASP A 73 12.19 -0.27 -16.34
CA ASP A 73 13.40 0.25 -15.69
C ASP A 73 13.80 1.67 -16.15
N LYS A 74 13.37 2.07 -17.37
CA LYS A 74 13.64 3.41 -17.91
C LYS A 74 12.63 4.46 -17.46
N ILE A 75 11.49 4.05 -16.92
CA ILE A 75 10.45 4.93 -16.41
C ILE A 75 10.71 5.11 -14.92
N GLN A 76 10.94 6.35 -14.49
CA GLN A 76 11.16 6.70 -13.08
C GLN A 76 10.17 7.77 -12.67
N ILE A 77 9.63 7.66 -11.46
CA ILE A 77 8.82 8.67 -10.81
C ILE A 77 9.75 9.48 -9.92
N HIS A 78 9.67 10.82 -10.02
CA HIS A 78 10.47 11.73 -9.22
C HIS A 78 9.73 12.26 -8.00
N GLY A 79 8.39 12.26 -8.03
CA GLY A 79 7.56 12.55 -6.88
C GLY A 79 6.85 13.90 -6.88
N ASP A 80 6.72 14.58 -8.02
CA ASP A 80 5.78 15.69 -8.17
C ASP A 80 4.36 15.14 -8.31
N ILE A 81 3.43 15.54 -7.41
CA ILE A 81 2.06 15.02 -7.35
C ILE A 81 1.09 16.19 -7.52
N GLN A 82 0.29 16.16 -8.57
CA GLN A 82 -0.74 17.16 -8.79
C GLN A 82 -2.13 16.52 -8.82
N LEU A 83 -3.00 16.96 -7.93
CA LEU A 83 -4.42 16.65 -7.91
C LEU A 83 -5.19 17.84 -8.49
N SER A 84 -6.00 17.60 -9.52
CA SER A 84 -6.74 18.64 -10.23
C SER A 84 -8.23 18.29 -10.22
N HIS A 85 -9.02 19.04 -9.43
CA HIS A 85 -10.47 18.85 -9.31
C HIS A 85 -10.87 17.39 -9.03
N LEU A 86 -10.04 16.68 -8.24
CA LEU A 86 -10.21 15.26 -7.97
C LEU A 86 -11.55 14.99 -7.30
N SER A 87 -12.37 14.20 -7.97
CA SER A 87 -13.64 13.72 -7.46
C SER A 87 -13.70 12.21 -7.64
N PHE A 88 -14.16 11.50 -6.60
CA PHE A 88 -14.17 10.04 -6.61
C PHE A 88 -15.37 9.47 -5.89
N THR A 89 -15.96 8.44 -6.48
CA THR A 89 -17.04 7.63 -5.91
C THR A 89 -16.66 6.16 -6.09
N TYR A 90 -16.72 5.36 -5.00
CA TYR A 90 -16.48 3.92 -5.12
C TYR A 90 -17.48 3.25 -6.08
N PRO A 91 -17.09 2.18 -6.80
CA PRO A 91 -17.97 1.51 -7.78
C PRO A 91 -19.34 1.11 -7.21
N ASP A 92 -19.40 0.67 -5.95
CA ASP A 92 -20.64 0.29 -5.26
C ASP A 92 -21.28 1.46 -4.49
N GLY A 93 -20.68 2.63 -4.56
CA GLY A 93 -21.10 3.83 -3.83
C GLY A 93 -22.09 4.68 -4.61
N THR A 94 -22.97 5.38 -3.90
CA THR A 94 -23.92 6.33 -4.49
C THR A 94 -23.55 7.79 -4.22
N LYS A 95 -22.58 8.04 -3.35
CA LYS A 95 -22.14 9.37 -2.96
C LYS A 95 -20.64 9.54 -3.21
N PRO A 96 -20.20 10.72 -3.67
CA PRO A 96 -18.79 11.00 -3.81
C PRO A 96 -18.11 10.98 -2.42
N VAL A 97 -16.94 10.32 -2.35
CA VAL A 97 -16.09 10.28 -1.17
C VAL A 97 -15.06 11.42 -1.21
N LEU A 98 -14.64 11.81 -2.42
CA LEU A 98 -13.86 13.02 -2.66
C LEU A 98 -14.62 13.89 -3.67
N SER A 99 -14.56 15.21 -3.48
CA SER A 99 -15.28 16.18 -4.31
C SER A 99 -14.42 17.43 -4.50
N ASP A 100 -13.96 17.64 -5.72
CA ASP A 100 -13.26 18.86 -6.14
C ASP A 100 -11.99 19.16 -5.32
N VAL A 101 -11.17 18.15 -5.06
CA VAL A 101 -9.92 18.28 -4.32
C VAL A 101 -8.80 18.67 -5.28
N SER A 102 -8.14 19.80 -5.02
CA SER A 102 -7.00 20.28 -5.80
C SER A 102 -5.83 20.58 -4.88
N ILE A 103 -4.72 19.85 -5.06
CA ILE A 103 -3.51 19.93 -4.24
C ILE A 103 -2.31 19.74 -5.17
N HIS A 104 -1.23 20.48 -4.92
CA HIS A 104 0.05 20.26 -5.58
C HIS A 104 1.13 20.03 -4.53
N VAL A 105 1.80 18.89 -4.60
CA VAL A 105 2.94 18.51 -3.76
C VAL A 105 4.15 18.41 -4.66
N LYS A 106 5.12 19.29 -4.48
CA LYS A 106 6.35 19.26 -5.27
C LYS A 106 7.25 18.13 -4.83
N GLN A 107 8.08 17.66 -5.76
CA GLN A 107 9.13 16.71 -5.42
C GLN A 107 9.93 17.16 -4.20
N GLY A 108 10.08 16.24 -3.24
CA GLY A 108 10.85 16.47 -2.02
C GLY A 108 10.09 17.17 -0.89
N GLU A 109 8.83 17.59 -1.11
CA GLU A 109 7.99 18.15 -0.05
C GLU A 109 7.32 17.05 0.78
N MET A 110 7.05 17.40 2.05
CA MET A 110 6.20 16.61 2.95
C MET A 110 4.81 17.24 3.02
N LEU A 111 3.79 16.49 2.59
CA LEU A 111 2.38 16.86 2.75
C LEU A 111 1.78 16.17 3.97
N GLY A 112 1.27 16.94 4.91
CA GLY A 112 0.40 16.47 5.98
C GLY A 112 -1.06 16.43 5.54
N ILE A 113 -1.81 15.37 5.88
CA ILE A 113 -3.25 15.29 5.62
C ILE A 113 -3.98 15.11 6.95
N LEU A 114 -4.82 16.09 7.29
CA LEU A 114 -5.67 16.08 8.47
C LEU A 114 -7.14 15.94 8.08
N GLY A 115 -7.92 15.31 8.92
CA GLY A 115 -9.37 15.25 8.75
C GLY A 115 -10.01 14.20 9.65
N ARG A 116 -11.32 14.30 9.85
CA ARG A 116 -12.08 13.32 10.63
C ARG A 116 -12.10 11.96 9.96
N THR A 117 -12.41 10.90 10.73
CA THR A 117 -12.67 9.58 10.16
C THR A 117 -13.78 9.68 9.11
N GLY A 118 -13.58 9.05 7.95
CA GLY A 118 -14.52 9.11 6.83
C GLY A 118 -14.42 10.37 5.95
N SER A 119 -13.44 11.25 6.14
CA SER A 119 -13.26 12.44 5.30
C SER A 119 -12.61 12.18 3.93
N GLY A 120 -12.23 10.93 3.62
CA GLY A 120 -11.67 10.55 2.31
C GLY A 120 -10.13 10.42 2.27
N LYS A 121 -9.42 10.53 3.42
CA LYS A 121 -7.94 10.46 3.47
C LYS A 121 -7.38 9.15 2.91
N SER A 122 -7.85 8.00 3.39
CA SER A 122 -7.39 6.69 2.89
C SER A 122 -7.83 6.45 1.45
N SER A 123 -9.01 6.96 1.03
CA SER A 123 -9.43 6.89 -0.38
C SER A 123 -8.48 7.69 -1.30
N LEU A 124 -7.91 8.79 -0.81
CA LEU A 124 -6.89 9.53 -1.55
C LEU A 124 -5.60 8.69 -1.68
N ALA A 125 -5.19 7.99 -0.61
CA ALA A 125 -4.05 7.07 -0.68
C ALA A 125 -4.32 5.91 -1.66
N ASP A 126 -5.51 5.31 -1.64
CA ASP A 126 -5.92 4.24 -2.55
C ASP A 126 -5.85 4.67 -4.02
N LEU A 127 -6.23 5.92 -4.33
CA LEU A 127 -6.14 6.48 -5.67
C LEU A 127 -4.70 6.73 -6.11
N LEU A 128 -3.83 7.20 -5.21
CA LEU A 128 -2.39 7.38 -5.48
C LEU A 128 -1.66 6.04 -5.68
N LEU A 129 -2.14 4.98 -5.03
CA LEU A 129 -1.67 3.60 -5.23
C LEU A 129 -2.30 2.92 -6.43
N ARG A 130 -3.25 3.59 -7.08
CA ARG A 130 -4.05 3.04 -8.17
C ARG A 130 -4.75 1.72 -7.81
N VAL A 131 -5.24 1.63 -6.55
CA VAL A 131 -6.16 0.56 -6.12
C VAL A 131 -7.54 0.77 -6.78
N TYR A 132 -7.87 2.03 -7.06
CA TYR A 132 -9.01 2.46 -7.86
C TYR A 132 -8.56 3.47 -8.89
N ASP A 133 -9.19 3.48 -10.05
CA ASP A 133 -8.99 4.51 -11.07
C ASP A 133 -9.97 5.67 -10.84
N CYS A 134 -9.51 6.89 -11.09
CA CYS A 134 -10.34 8.09 -11.21
C CYS A 134 -10.38 8.54 -12.69
N GLU A 135 -11.12 9.59 -12.97
CA GLU A 135 -11.14 10.18 -14.31
C GLU A 135 -9.74 10.63 -14.74
N ASN A 136 -9.39 10.33 -16.00
CA ASN A 136 -8.03 10.56 -16.51
C ASN A 136 -7.64 12.03 -16.43
N GLY A 137 -6.44 12.28 -15.92
CA GLY A 137 -5.87 13.62 -15.75
C GLY A 137 -6.22 14.31 -14.42
N MET A 138 -7.06 13.70 -13.56
CA MET A 138 -7.30 14.23 -12.22
C MET A 138 -6.09 14.05 -11.29
N ILE A 139 -5.29 13.01 -11.52
CA ILE A 139 -4.04 12.75 -10.79
C ILE A 139 -2.90 12.73 -11.79
N LEU A 140 -1.95 13.62 -11.61
CA LEU A 140 -0.71 13.64 -12.39
C LEU A 140 0.48 13.33 -11.46
N LEU A 141 1.36 12.48 -11.93
CA LEU A 141 2.68 12.25 -11.34
C LEU A 141 3.73 12.76 -12.34
N ASP A 142 4.59 13.67 -11.91
CA ASP A 142 5.60 14.31 -12.76
C ASP A 142 5.00 14.91 -14.05
N GLY A 143 3.78 15.48 -13.94
CA GLY A 143 3.04 16.08 -15.06
C GLY A 143 2.37 15.08 -16.02
N ARG A 144 2.44 13.78 -15.76
CA ARG A 144 1.85 12.70 -16.56
C ARG A 144 0.68 12.05 -15.80
N PRO A 145 -0.45 11.71 -16.45
CA PRO A 145 -1.55 11.01 -15.79
C PRO A 145 -1.09 9.72 -15.11
N ILE A 146 -1.57 9.45 -13.89
CA ILE A 146 -1.21 8.24 -13.13
C ILE A 146 -1.60 6.96 -13.89
N THR A 147 -2.68 7.02 -14.67
CA THR A 147 -3.15 5.91 -15.53
C THR A 147 -2.19 5.55 -16.65
N ASP A 148 -1.28 6.46 -17.00
CA ASP A 148 -0.28 6.28 -18.05
C ASP A 148 1.01 5.60 -17.56
N TYR A 149 1.11 5.33 -16.26
CA TYR A 149 2.21 4.56 -15.68
C TYR A 149 1.86 3.09 -15.58
N PRO A 150 2.79 2.17 -15.90
CA PRO A 150 2.64 0.75 -15.57
C PRO A 150 2.48 0.55 -14.07
N LEU A 151 1.62 -0.38 -13.64
CA LEU A 151 1.43 -0.70 -12.22
C LEU A 151 2.74 -1.10 -11.54
N ALA A 152 3.59 -1.86 -12.22
CA ALA A 152 4.90 -2.26 -11.72
C ALA A 152 5.78 -1.04 -11.34
N VAL A 153 5.75 0.04 -12.16
CA VAL A 153 6.48 1.28 -11.88
C VAL A 153 5.87 2.01 -10.69
N LEU A 154 4.54 2.14 -10.64
CA LEU A 154 3.85 2.76 -9.49
C LEU A 154 4.18 2.00 -8.20
N HIS A 155 4.07 0.67 -8.21
CA HIS A 155 4.35 -0.14 -7.03
C HIS A 155 5.83 -0.16 -6.67
N ARG A 156 6.76 0.04 -7.60
CA ARG A 156 8.19 0.21 -7.32
C ARG A 156 8.48 1.56 -6.68
N ASP A 157 7.93 2.64 -7.22
CA ASP A 157 8.32 4.02 -6.88
C ASP A 157 7.43 4.66 -5.80
N ILE A 158 6.34 4.00 -5.39
CA ILE A 158 5.48 4.42 -4.29
C ILE A 158 5.53 3.36 -3.17
N SER A 159 5.88 3.77 -1.97
CA SER A 159 5.77 2.96 -0.75
C SER A 159 4.57 3.40 0.08
N TYR A 160 3.89 2.45 0.68
CA TYR A 160 2.71 2.70 1.50
C TYR A 160 2.78 1.94 2.81
N VAL A 161 2.54 2.63 3.90
CA VAL A 161 2.38 2.05 5.24
C VAL A 161 0.93 2.26 5.65
N PRO A 162 0.10 1.20 5.65
CA PRO A 162 -1.32 1.30 5.98
C PRO A 162 -1.55 1.51 7.48
N GLN A 163 -2.74 1.97 7.84
CA GLN A 163 -3.18 2.09 9.22
C GLN A 163 -3.15 0.74 9.95
N GLU A 164 -3.64 -0.32 9.31
CA GLU A 164 -3.56 -1.69 9.83
C GLU A 164 -2.32 -2.39 9.29
N ASN A 165 -1.33 -2.55 10.16
CA ASN A 165 -0.04 -3.12 9.78
C ASN A 165 -0.05 -4.64 9.83
N PHE A 166 0.27 -5.26 8.70
CA PHE A 166 0.37 -6.72 8.56
C PHE A 166 1.83 -7.18 8.47
N LEU A 167 2.14 -8.22 9.23
CA LEU A 167 3.43 -8.94 9.14
C LEU A 167 3.14 -10.40 8.78
N PHE A 168 3.96 -10.93 7.89
CA PHE A 168 3.89 -12.34 7.47
C PHE A 168 4.43 -13.27 8.56
N SER A 169 4.00 -14.53 8.54
CA SER A 169 4.58 -15.58 9.39
C SER A 169 5.96 -15.96 8.88
N ASP A 170 6.94 -15.09 9.13
CA ASP A 170 8.34 -15.22 8.72
C ASP A 170 9.23 -14.51 9.76
N THR A 171 10.53 -14.48 9.55
CA THR A 171 11.48 -13.76 10.41
C THR A 171 11.26 -12.24 10.35
N LEU A 172 11.75 -11.50 11.33
CA LEU A 172 11.70 -10.03 11.31
C LEU A 172 12.50 -9.45 10.13
N GLU A 173 13.69 -10.02 9.85
CA GLU A 173 14.50 -9.60 8.72
C GLU A 173 13.77 -9.77 7.38
N GLU A 174 13.16 -10.92 7.12
CA GLU A 174 12.40 -11.16 5.89
C GLU A 174 11.12 -10.32 5.82
N ASN A 175 10.48 -10.04 6.97
CA ASN A 175 9.36 -9.10 7.02
C ASN A 175 9.75 -7.68 6.64
N ILE A 176 10.92 -7.20 7.08
CA ILE A 176 11.41 -5.86 6.70
C ILE A 176 11.85 -5.87 5.23
N ALA A 177 12.54 -6.93 4.78
CA ALA A 177 13.02 -7.07 3.40
C ALA A 177 11.90 -7.36 2.38
N PHE A 178 10.66 -7.63 2.82
CA PHE A 178 9.56 -8.07 1.96
C PHE A 178 9.27 -7.18 0.74
N GLY A 179 9.61 -5.90 0.82
CA GLY A 179 9.45 -4.96 -0.31
C GLY A 179 10.52 -5.03 -1.38
N LEU A 180 11.55 -5.85 -1.19
CA LEU A 180 12.63 -6.06 -2.15
C LEU A 180 12.36 -7.31 -3.00
N GLU A 181 12.93 -7.34 -4.20
CA GLU A 181 12.84 -8.50 -5.11
C GLU A 181 13.68 -9.67 -4.60
N ASP A 182 14.88 -9.38 -4.06
CA ASP A 182 15.80 -10.37 -3.52
C ASP A 182 15.44 -10.74 -2.08
N ARG A 183 15.54 -12.03 -1.75
CA ARG A 183 15.46 -12.51 -0.36
C ARG A 183 16.83 -12.41 0.31
N ILE A 184 16.84 -12.22 1.65
CA ILE A 184 18.08 -12.18 2.44
C ILE A 184 18.88 -13.49 2.31
N ALA A 185 18.18 -14.62 2.19
CA ALA A 185 18.81 -15.92 1.98
C ALA A 185 19.67 -15.98 0.72
N ASP A 186 19.28 -15.26 -0.33
CA ASP A 186 19.95 -15.23 -1.63
C ASP A 186 20.97 -14.08 -1.71
N ASN A 187 20.78 -13.01 -0.93
CA ASN A 187 21.64 -11.83 -0.91
C ASN A 187 21.87 -11.32 0.53
N PRO A 188 22.84 -11.89 1.27
CA PRO A 188 23.11 -11.48 2.66
C PRO A 188 23.53 -10.01 2.84
N ALA A 189 23.97 -9.33 1.78
CA ALA A 189 24.33 -7.91 1.85
C ALA A 189 23.11 -7.00 2.17
N ILE A 190 21.89 -7.48 1.90
CA ILE A 190 20.64 -6.79 2.25
C ILE A 190 20.48 -6.63 3.77
N LEU A 191 21.05 -7.53 4.58
CA LEU A 191 20.87 -7.51 6.03
C LEU A 191 21.36 -6.21 6.68
N ASP A 192 22.44 -5.62 6.17
CA ASP A 192 22.94 -4.34 6.71
C ASP A 192 21.97 -3.18 6.38
N ALA A 193 21.38 -3.18 5.20
CA ALA A 193 20.32 -2.22 4.83
C ALA A 193 19.05 -2.42 5.66
N VAL A 194 18.66 -3.68 5.93
CA VAL A 194 17.54 -4.02 6.84
C VAL A 194 17.78 -3.45 8.23
N LYS A 195 19.01 -3.62 8.77
CA LYS A 195 19.37 -3.08 10.08
C LYS A 195 19.35 -1.56 10.10
N GLN A 196 19.79 -0.91 9.03
CA GLN A 196 19.74 0.54 8.93
C GLN A 196 18.28 1.03 8.89
N ALA A 197 17.43 0.47 8.03
CA ALA A 197 16.01 0.81 7.98
C ALA A 197 15.30 0.56 9.32
N ALA A 198 15.69 -0.49 10.06
CA ALA A 198 15.18 -0.75 11.40
C ALA A 198 15.61 0.31 12.42
N LYS A 199 16.81 0.88 12.29
CA LYS A 199 17.28 2.00 13.12
C LYS A 199 16.49 3.27 12.80
N ASP A 200 16.32 3.58 11.51
CA ASP A 200 15.60 4.77 11.06
C ASP A 200 14.13 4.73 11.50
N ALA A 201 13.53 3.54 11.55
CA ALA A 201 12.19 3.30 12.09
C ALA A 201 12.15 3.09 13.62
N CYS A 202 13.24 3.28 14.35
CA CYS A 202 13.36 3.14 15.81
C CYS A 202 12.89 1.76 16.35
N ILE A 203 13.07 0.67 15.59
CA ILE A 203 12.71 -0.69 16.01
C ILE A 203 13.92 -1.57 16.32
N HIS A 204 15.12 -1.19 15.89
CA HIS A 204 16.36 -1.96 16.02
C HIS A 204 16.60 -2.49 17.44
N ASP A 205 16.56 -1.61 18.45
CA ASP A 205 16.83 -1.98 19.84
C ASP A 205 15.80 -2.98 20.40
N ASN A 206 14.54 -2.88 19.96
CA ASN A 206 13.53 -3.88 20.32
C ASN A 206 13.84 -5.23 19.66
N ILE A 207 14.30 -5.24 18.42
CA ILE A 207 14.68 -6.47 17.71
C ILE A 207 15.88 -7.13 18.40
N MET A 208 16.90 -6.36 18.77
CA MET A 208 18.07 -6.87 19.50
C MET A 208 17.73 -7.41 20.89
N GLY A 209 16.59 -7.04 21.46
CA GLY A 209 16.07 -7.58 22.73
C GLY A 209 15.41 -8.96 22.61
N PHE A 210 15.13 -9.46 21.42
CA PHE A 210 14.59 -10.80 21.22
C PHE A 210 15.70 -11.87 21.24
N PRO A 211 15.39 -13.11 21.67
CA PRO A 211 16.40 -14.18 21.77
C PRO A 211 17.10 -14.51 20.44
N ASP A 212 16.38 -14.44 19.32
CA ASP A 212 16.88 -14.73 17.97
C ASP A 212 17.09 -13.45 17.16
N GLU A 213 17.05 -12.26 17.80
CA GLU A 213 17.25 -10.95 17.15
C GLU A 213 16.42 -10.84 15.85
N TYR A 214 17.08 -10.50 14.72
CA TYR A 214 16.45 -10.36 13.41
C TYR A 214 15.85 -11.66 12.86
N LYS A 215 16.33 -12.83 13.31
CA LYS A 215 15.79 -14.15 12.93
C LYS A 215 14.59 -14.57 13.76
N THR A 216 14.11 -13.71 14.65
CA THR A 216 12.91 -13.98 15.45
C THR A 216 11.72 -14.16 14.51
N MET A 217 11.07 -15.34 14.61
CA MET A 217 9.84 -15.65 13.88
C MET A 217 8.67 -14.84 14.43
N VAL A 218 7.88 -14.23 13.57
CA VAL A 218 6.66 -13.47 13.88
C VAL A 218 5.44 -14.20 13.32
N GLY A 219 4.25 -13.91 13.84
CA GLY A 219 2.99 -14.46 13.35
C GLY A 219 2.40 -15.53 14.25
N GLU A 220 1.50 -16.39 13.71
CA GLU A 220 0.70 -17.34 14.50
C GLU A 220 1.54 -18.38 15.29
N ARG A 221 2.76 -18.64 14.87
CA ARG A 221 3.69 -19.62 15.51
C ARG A 221 4.94 -18.97 16.10
N GLY A 222 5.01 -17.65 16.14
CA GLY A 222 6.17 -16.90 16.60
C GLY A 222 5.83 -15.90 17.70
N VAL A 223 6.73 -14.93 17.91
CA VAL A 223 6.55 -13.86 18.89
C VAL A 223 5.42 -12.93 18.45
N THR A 224 4.55 -12.58 19.40
CA THR A 224 3.52 -11.55 19.17
C THR A 224 4.12 -10.18 19.44
N LEU A 225 4.23 -9.36 18.39
CA LEU A 225 4.67 -7.97 18.50
C LEU A 225 3.54 -7.06 19.02
N SER A 226 3.91 -6.02 19.78
CA SER A 226 2.98 -4.95 20.13
C SER A 226 2.54 -4.15 18.88
N GLY A 227 1.46 -3.39 18.99
CA GLY A 227 0.97 -2.53 17.89
C GLY A 227 2.05 -1.58 17.38
N GLY A 228 2.75 -0.87 18.27
CA GLY A 228 3.84 0.04 17.91
C GLY A 228 5.06 -0.68 17.30
N GLN A 229 5.38 -1.91 17.73
CA GLN A 229 6.44 -2.70 17.10
C GLN A 229 6.06 -3.12 15.67
N LYS A 230 4.80 -3.52 15.43
CA LYS A 230 4.30 -3.83 14.08
C LYS A 230 4.35 -2.61 13.17
N GLN A 231 3.91 -1.45 13.67
CA GLN A 231 3.96 -0.19 12.91
C GLN A 231 5.39 0.16 12.51
N ARG A 232 6.32 0.18 13.47
CA ARG A 232 7.73 0.49 13.19
C ARG A 232 8.38 -0.53 12.26
N SER A 233 8.05 -1.80 12.35
CA SER A 233 8.54 -2.81 11.38
C SER A 233 8.00 -2.57 9.97
N SER A 234 6.74 -2.12 9.83
CA SER A 234 6.16 -1.76 8.53
C SER A 234 6.77 -0.47 7.97
N ILE A 235 7.10 0.50 8.83
CA ILE A 235 7.84 1.71 8.43
C ILE A 235 9.24 1.33 7.95
N ALA A 236 9.96 0.47 8.67
CA ALA A 236 11.28 -0.03 8.24
C ALA A 236 11.23 -0.71 6.87
N ARG A 237 10.19 -1.55 6.61
CA ARG A 237 9.93 -2.16 5.29
C ARG A 237 9.78 -1.11 4.18
N ALA A 238 9.02 -0.04 4.44
CA ALA A 238 8.78 1.02 3.47
C ALA A 238 10.04 1.87 3.22
N LEU A 239 10.84 2.14 4.26
CA LEU A 239 12.10 2.87 4.15
C LEU A 239 13.15 2.08 3.38
N LEU A 240 13.25 0.77 3.64
CA LEU A 240 14.19 -0.11 2.95
C LEU A 240 14.01 -0.10 1.43
N LYS A 241 12.76 0.02 0.97
CA LYS A 241 12.42 0.08 -0.45
C LYS A 241 12.92 1.36 -1.14
N ASP A 242 13.16 2.42 -0.38
CA ASP A 242 13.75 3.70 -0.81
C ASP A 242 13.01 4.37 -2.01
N SER A 243 11.71 4.25 -2.07
CA SER A 243 10.84 4.76 -3.13
C SER A 243 10.84 6.28 -3.26
N ALA A 244 10.48 6.82 -4.44
CA ALA A 244 10.36 8.27 -4.69
C ALA A 244 9.25 8.92 -3.84
N ILE A 245 8.14 8.21 -3.65
CA ILE A 245 6.98 8.67 -2.86
C ILE A 245 6.76 7.69 -1.70
N LEU A 246 6.60 8.22 -0.49
CA LEU A 246 6.21 7.47 0.69
C LEU A 246 4.87 7.99 1.21
N ILE A 247 3.93 7.10 1.44
CA ILE A 247 2.64 7.41 2.05
C ILE A 247 2.54 6.68 3.39
N LEU A 248 2.35 7.45 4.47
CA LEU A 248 2.13 6.95 5.83
C LEU A 248 0.68 7.22 6.21
N ASP A 249 -0.17 6.18 6.31
CA ASP A 249 -1.58 6.33 6.68
C ASP A 249 -1.76 5.93 8.15
N ASP A 250 -1.87 6.93 9.01
CA ASP A 250 -2.03 6.83 10.49
C ASP A 250 -1.08 5.80 11.14
N SER A 251 0.07 5.60 10.51
CA SER A 251 1.02 4.53 10.82
C SER A 251 1.93 4.84 12.02
N LEU A 252 1.76 5.98 12.68
CA LEU A 252 2.48 6.39 13.88
C LEU A 252 1.57 6.43 15.13
N SER A 253 0.28 6.11 14.98
CA SER A 253 -0.73 6.28 16.04
C SER A 253 -0.52 5.40 17.27
N ALA A 254 0.08 4.21 17.12
CA ALA A 254 0.39 3.29 18.23
C ALA A 254 1.81 3.44 18.78
N VAL A 255 2.55 4.47 18.34
CA VAL A 255 3.90 4.81 18.80
C VAL A 255 3.81 5.93 19.84
N ASP A 256 4.66 5.90 20.85
CA ASP A 256 4.77 6.99 21.83
C ASP A 256 5.35 8.27 21.17
N THR A 257 5.09 9.41 21.78
CA THR A 257 5.40 10.72 21.20
C THR A 257 6.89 10.94 20.93
N ASP A 258 7.75 10.50 21.85
CA ASP A 258 9.20 10.70 21.72
C ASP A 258 9.75 9.85 20.55
N THR A 259 9.30 8.60 20.45
CA THR A 259 9.66 7.70 19.35
C THR A 259 9.09 8.17 18.01
N GLU A 260 7.86 8.69 17.99
CA GLU A 260 7.25 9.30 16.81
C GLU A 260 8.08 10.48 16.28
N GLU A 261 8.48 11.40 17.17
CA GLU A 261 9.30 12.55 16.82
C GLU A 261 10.64 12.10 16.21
N GLN A 262 11.30 11.12 16.83
CA GLN A 262 12.56 10.56 16.33
C GLN A 262 12.40 9.90 14.95
N ILE A 263 11.32 9.17 14.71
CA ILE A 263 11.04 8.57 13.40
C ILE A 263 10.87 9.66 12.35
N LEU A 264 10.12 10.74 12.65
CA LEU A 264 9.93 11.84 11.72
C LEU A 264 11.23 12.56 11.39
N GLU A 265 12.10 12.80 12.39
CA GLU A 265 13.42 13.38 12.17
C GLU A 265 14.28 12.49 11.26
N ASN A 266 14.35 11.19 11.55
CA ASN A 266 15.07 10.22 10.71
C ASN A 266 14.51 10.18 9.28
N LEU A 267 13.17 10.28 9.11
CA LEU A 267 12.52 10.36 7.81
C LEU A 267 12.94 11.61 7.04
N MET A 268 12.95 12.77 7.68
CA MET A 268 13.36 14.03 7.04
C MET A 268 14.83 13.99 6.60
N GLU A 269 15.70 13.34 7.37
CA GLU A 269 17.12 13.18 7.01
C GLU A 269 17.33 12.19 5.87
N THR A 270 16.71 11.01 5.95
CA THR A 270 16.95 9.91 5.00
C THR A 270 16.22 10.09 3.68
N ARG A 271 15.12 10.88 3.66
CA ARG A 271 14.29 11.10 2.48
C ARG A 271 14.45 12.48 1.83
N GLN A 272 15.58 13.14 2.02
CA GLN A 272 15.84 14.43 1.37
C GLN A 272 15.67 14.35 -0.16
N GLY A 273 14.84 15.24 -0.72
CA GLY A 273 14.52 15.27 -2.15
C GLY A 273 13.48 14.24 -2.61
N LYS A 274 12.89 13.46 -1.68
CA LYS A 274 11.83 12.49 -1.95
C LYS A 274 10.53 12.93 -1.27
N THR A 275 9.43 12.72 -1.97
CA THR A 275 8.11 13.17 -1.52
C THR A 275 7.55 12.26 -0.43
N THR A 276 6.97 12.86 0.60
CA THR A 276 6.33 12.11 1.70
C THR A 276 4.93 12.65 1.94
N ILE A 277 3.95 11.77 2.04
CA ILE A 277 2.58 12.09 2.44
C ILE A 277 2.33 11.45 3.79
N VAL A 278 1.94 12.25 4.78
CA VAL A 278 1.65 11.77 6.13
C VAL A 278 0.20 12.06 6.46
N ILE A 279 -0.61 11.01 6.54
CA ILE A 279 -1.97 11.10 7.06
C ILE A 279 -1.88 10.88 8.56
N ALA A 280 -2.23 11.89 9.35
CA ALA A 280 -2.12 11.81 10.80
C ALA A 280 -3.27 12.55 11.51
N HIS A 281 -3.51 12.14 12.75
CA HIS A 281 -4.45 12.78 13.67
C HIS A 281 -3.74 13.64 14.74
N ARG A 282 -2.42 13.49 14.88
CA ARG A 282 -1.61 14.28 15.81
C ARG A 282 -1.05 15.51 15.12
N ILE A 283 -1.23 16.66 15.76
CA ILE A 283 -0.69 17.93 15.25
C ILE A 283 0.85 17.94 15.30
N SER A 284 1.46 17.30 16.31
CA SER A 284 2.93 17.17 16.43
C SER A 284 3.55 16.58 15.16
N THR A 285 2.93 15.57 14.56
CA THR A 285 3.34 14.97 13.29
C THR A 285 3.21 15.97 12.12
N LEU A 286 2.08 16.68 12.06
CA LEU A 286 1.73 17.58 10.95
C LEU A 286 2.50 18.91 10.98
N GLN A 287 3.01 19.33 12.13
CA GLN A 287 3.86 20.51 12.26
C GLN A 287 5.22 20.39 11.57
N LYS A 288 5.65 19.16 11.26
CA LYS A 288 6.91 18.91 10.53
C LYS A 288 6.70 18.93 9.00
N ALA A 289 5.46 19.01 8.52
CA ALA A 289 5.13 19.02 7.09
C ALA A 289 5.34 20.42 6.48
N ASP A 290 5.74 20.46 5.20
CA ASP A 290 5.86 21.72 4.44
C ASP A 290 4.48 22.35 4.21
N HIS A 291 3.48 21.53 3.93
CA HIS A 291 2.09 21.92 3.78
C HIS A 291 1.15 20.93 4.45
N VAL A 292 0.01 21.41 4.90
CA VAL A 292 -1.06 20.59 5.46
C VAL A 292 -2.35 20.82 4.67
N ALA A 293 -3.00 19.72 4.28
CA ALA A 293 -4.31 19.69 3.67
C ALA A 293 -5.35 19.18 4.68
N VAL A 294 -6.37 19.96 4.94
CA VAL A 294 -7.49 19.56 5.81
C VAL A 294 -8.66 19.09 4.95
N LEU A 295 -9.03 17.81 5.11
CA LEU A 295 -10.18 17.22 4.43
C LEU A 295 -11.38 17.13 5.37
N SER A 296 -12.55 17.66 4.92
CA SER A 296 -13.81 17.52 5.61
C SER A 296 -14.91 17.14 4.60
N ASP A 297 -15.64 16.07 4.90
CA ASP A 297 -16.72 15.56 4.04
C ASP A 297 -16.32 15.42 2.56
N GLY A 298 -15.11 14.92 2.33
CA GLY A 298 -14.55 14.68 0.99
C GLY A 298 -14.06 15.94 0.26
N LYS A 299 -13.99 17.08 0.92
CA LYS A 299 -13.54 18.35 0.33
C LYS A 299 -12.30 18.88 1.01
N LEU A 300 -11.46 19.57 0.25
CA LEU A 300 -10.36 20.36 0.79
C LEU A 300 -10.92 21.64 1.40
N THR A 301 -10.82 21.80 2.72
CA THR A 301 -11.35 22.97 3.44
C THR A 301 -10.27 23.97 3.82
N GLU A 302 -9.05 23.48 4.10
CA GLU A 302 -7.90 24.32 4.46
C GLU A 302 -6.65 23.72 3.77
N TYR A 303 -5.76 24.61 3.30
CA TYR A 303 -4.47 24.24 2.71
C TYR A 303 -3.46 25.36 2.91
N GLY A 304 -2.30 25.05 3.46
CA GLY A 304 -1.22 26.01 3.72
C GLY A 304 -0.12 25.40 4.57
N THR A 305 0.85 26.22 4.98
CA THR A 305 1.84 25.79 5.98
C THR A 305 1.17 25.62 7.35
N PRO A 306 1.77 24.84 8.26
CA PRO A 306 1.25 24.71 9.63
C PRO A 306 1.01 26.06 10.32
N GLU A 307 1.91 27.04 10.12
CA GLU A 307 1.83 28.39 10.70
C GLU A 307 0.63 29.16 10.11
N GLU A 308 0.47 29.15 8.77
CA GLU A 308 -0.65 29.81 8.09
C GLU A 308 -1.99 29.25 8.57
N LEU A 309 -2.07 27.93 8.80
CA LEU A 309 -3.29 27.28 9.26
C LEU A 309 -3.60 27.58 10.73
N LEU A 310 -2.59 27.79 11.57
CA LEU A 310 -2.79 28.28 12.94
C LEU A 310 -3.35 29.70 12.94
N GLU A 311 -2.81 30.59 12.10
CA GLU A 311 -3.28 31.97 11.95
C GLU A 311 -4.70 32.06 11.35
N LEU A 312 -5.05 31.13 10.45
CA LEU A 312 -6.38 31.04 9.86
C LEU A 312 -7.48 30.76 10.90
N GLY A 313 -7.13 30.10 12.01
CA GLY A 313 -8.07 29.81 13.10
C GLY A 313 -9.17 28.82 12.71
N GLY A 314 -8.91 27.92 11.76
CA GLY A 314 -9.82 26.91 11.29
C GLY A 314 -9.75 25.59 12.05
N PHE A 315 -10.15 24.50 11.38
CA PHE A 315 -10.17 23.15 11.97
C PHE A 315 -8.78 22.68 12.43
N TYR A 316 -7.71 23.01 11.68
CA TYR A 316 -6.35 22.71 12.09
C TYR A 316 -5.99 23.38 13.42
N ALA A 317 -6.27 24.67 13.56
CA ALA A 317 -6.01 25.43 14.79
C ALA A 317 -6.85 24.91 15.97
N ASP A 318 -8.12 24.57 15.74
CA ASP A 318 -9.00 24.01 16.78
C ASP A 318 -8.44 22.70 17.35
N ILE A 319 -7.98 21.79 16.47
CA ILE A 319 -7.38 20.52 16.89
C ILE A 319 -6.06 20.76 17.60
N SER A 320 -5.22 21.71 17.12
CA SER A 320 -3.96 22.09 17.74
C SER A 320 -4.17 22.56 19.18
N HIS A 321 -5.08 23.51 19.40
CA HIS A 321 -5.39 24.02 20.75
C HIS A 321 -5.91 22.92 21.67
N LYS A 322 -6.78 22.02 21.12
CA LYS A 322 -7.33 20.92 21.91
C LYS A 322 -6.23 19.96 22.37
N GLN A 323 -5.34 19.54 21.47
CA GLN A 323 -4.25 18.62 21.81
C GLN A 323 -3.22 19.25 22.77
N GLN A 324 -2.97 20.55 22.62
CA GLN A 324 -2.14 21.29 23.58
C GLN A 324 -2.73 21.27 24.99
N LEU A 325 -4.03 21.56 25.13
CA LEU A 325 -4.72 21.51 26.43
C LEU A 325 -4.72 20.09 27.03
N GLU A 326 -4.91 19.06 26.22
CA GLU A 326 -4.85 17.66 26.65
C GLU A 326 -3.45 17.29 27.17
N SER A 327 -2.37 17.79 26.54
CA SER A 327 -1.00 17.57 26.99
C SER A 327 -0.68 18.28 28.30
N GLU A 328 -1.21 19.49 28.51
CA GLU A 328 -1.04 20.27 29.75
C GLU A 328 -1.82 19.67 30.92
N LEU A 329 -2.96 19.01 30.68
CA LEU A 329 -3.78 18.36 31.71
C LEU A 329 -3.35 16.93 32.01
N GLY A 330 -2.61 16.28 31.14
CA GLY A 330 -2.12 14.90 31.29
C GLY A 330 -0.72 14.79 31.90
N SER A 331 -0.03 15.92 32.06
CA SER A 331 1.23 16.08 32.78
C SER A 331 0.95 16.48 34.27
#